data_abeefc42a649c0df8539a33b980aa83e
#
_entry.id   abeefc42a649c0df8539a33b980aa83e
#
_cell.length_a   1.000
_cell.length_b   1.000
_cell.length_c   1.000
_cell.angle_alpha   90.00
_cell.angle_beta   90.00
_cell.angle_gamma   90.00
#
_symmetry.space_group_name_H-M   'P 1'
#
loop_
_entity.id
_entity.type
_entity.pdbx_description
1 polymer ?
#
loop_
_entity_poly.entity_id
_entity_poly.type
_entity_poly.pdbx_seq_one_letter_code
_entity_poly.pdbx_strand_id
1 'polypeptide(L)'
;PRRSVNLDEILTLEPLLEAVRQAVESSGWSLSGLQKTTSLEFEGRWEGESTRSAYLFFHAPEGPDDVSIDVYLDETSRGLTGNLALVVDVVSLAQLGEPAAVLGVLGCLAKAAVPAGHASPLTLRLRLPDGSKDPAGAEAEVRFKLHLPSQSIAAGSGEVRRLAVAAVEAFERILASAELTGYRAAD
;
A
#
# COMPACT_ATOMS: atom_id res chain seq x y z
N PRO A 1 39.34 -4.53 13.80
CA PRO A 1 38.13 -3.96 14.38
C PRO A 1 36.93 -4.80 13.92
N ARG A 2 36.32 -5.50 14.88
CA ARG A 2 35.07 -6.24 14.65
C ARG A 2 33.99 -5.19 14.43
N ARG A 3 33.39 -5.13 13.22
CA ARG A 3 32.14 -4.40 13.00
C ARG A 3 31.13 -4.99 13.97
N SER A 4 30.63 -4.17 14.89
CA SER A 4 29.45 -4.52 15.67
C SER A 4 28.32 -4.73 14.66
N VAL A 5 27.82 -5.94 14.58
CA VAL A 5 26.61 -6.24 13.79
C VAL A 5 25.50 -5.43 14.44
N ASN A 6 24.99 -4.45 13.70
CA ASN A 6 23.88 -3.64 14.16
C ASN A 6 22.65 -4.54 14.10
N LEU A 7 22.09 -4.93 15.23
CA LEU A 7 20.93 -5.84 15.35
C LEU A 7 19.66 -5.28 14.71
N ASP A 8 19.68 -4.00 14.35
CA ASP A 8 18.57 -3.31 13.67
C ASP A 8 18.67 -3.32 12.14
N GLU A 9 19.74 -3.89 11.57
CA GLU A 9 19.95 -3.89 10.12
C GLU A 9 18.99 -4.86 9.43
N ILE A 10 18.21 -4.36 8.48
CA ILE A 10 17.30 -5.17 7.67
C ILE A 10 18.03 -5.64 6.42
N LEU A 11 18.38 -6.92 6.38
CA LEU A 11 19.10 -7.54 5.29
C LEU A 11 18.25 -8.52 4.48
N THR A 12 17.12 -8.96 5.01
CA THR A 12 16.25 -9.96 4.41
C THR A 12 14.78 -9.58 4.51
N LEU A 13 13.94 -10.31 3.78
CA LEU A 13 12.49 -10.07 3.71
C LEU A 13 11.80 -10.19 5.08
N GLU A 14 12.16 -11.18 5.89
CA GLU A 14 11.47 -11.45 7.15
C GLU A 14 11.56 -10.30 8.17
N PRO A 15 12.73 -9.72 8.46
CA PRO A 15 12.82 -8.55 9.34
C PRO A 15 12.07 -7.34 8.79
N LEU A 16 12.07 -7.12 7.46
CA LEU A 16 11.32 -6.06 6.82
C LEU A 16 9.81 -6.26 7.00
N LEU A 17 9.34 -7.47 6.73
CA LEU A 17 7.95 -7.85 6.90
C LEU A 17 7.50 -7.63 8.35
N GLU A 18 8.28 -8.08 9.31
CA GLU A 18 7.93 -7.95 10.73
C GLU A 18 7.91 -6.49 11.18
N ALA A 19 8.85 -5.67 10.74
CA ALA A 19 8.88 -4.25 11.06
C ALA A 19 7.65 -3.51 10.53
N VAL A 20 7.26 -3.78 9.28
CA VAL A 20 6.05 -3.18 8.68
C VAL A 20 4.79 -3.70 9.34
N ARG A 21 4.68 -5.03 9.57
CA ARG A 21 3.53 -5.64 10.22
C ARG A 21 3.27 -5.02 11.59
N GLN A 22 4.29 -4.97 12.45
CA GLN A 22 4.19 -4.39 13.79
C GLN A 22 3.78 -2.91 13.74
N ALA A 23 4.30 -2.15 12.79
CA ALA A 23 3.96 -0.73 12.64
C ALA A 23 2.47 -0.55 12.30
N VAL A 24 1.96 -1.30 11.32
CA VAL A 24 0.56 -1.20 10.89
C VAL A 24 -0.38 -1.69 11.99
N GLU A 25 -0.06 -2.82 12.64
CA GLU A 25 -0.86 -3.34 13.76
C GLU A 25 -0.86 -2.37 14.98
N SER A 26 0.27 -1.73 15.28
CA SER A 26 0.36 -0.74 16.35
C SER A 26 -0.48 0.52 16.08
N SER A 27 -0.82 0.77 14.83
CA SER A 27 -1.72 1.85 14.40
C SER A 27 -3.21 1.45 14.43
N GLY A 28 -3.53 0.25 14.95
CA GLY A 28 -4.91 -0.21 15.13
C GLY A 28 -5.50 -1.00 13.96
N TRP A 29 -4.72 -1.29 12.94
CA TRP A 29 -5.14 -2.12 11.80
C TRP A 29 -4.83 -3.60 12.07
N SER A 30 -5.74 -4.47 11.69
CA SER A 30 -5.60 -5.92 11.92
C SER A 30 -5.18 -6.65 10.65
N LEU A 31 -4.17 -7.51 10.78
CA LEU A 31 -3.75 -8.38 9.69
C LEU A 31 -4.85 -9.39 9.37
N SER A 32 -5.35 -9.36 8.14
CA SER A 32 -6.38 -10.29 7.65
C SER A 32 -5.83 -11.34 6.69
N GLY A 33 -4.67 -11.12 6.11
CA GLY A 33 -4.04 -12.06 5.20
C GLY A 33 -2.55 -11.83 5.05
N LEU A 34 -1.82 -12.91 4.89
CA LEU A 34 -0.39 -12.92 4.58
C LEU A 34 -0.12 -13.98 3.53
N GLN A 35 0.47 -13.59 2.43
CA GLN A 35 0.90 -14.47 1.36
C GLN A 35 2.39 -14.25 1.08
N LYS A 36 3.16 -15.34 1.10
CA LYS A 36 4.57 -15.34 0.69
C LYS A 36 4.73 -16.13 -0.59
N THR A 37 5.50 -15.60 -1.51
CA THR A 37 5.82 -16.27 -2.77
C THR A 37 7.33 -16.29 -2.97
N THR A 38 7.81 -17.36 -3.56
CA THR A 38 9.17 -17.46 -4.07
C THR A 38 9.06 -17.76 -5.54
N SER A 39 9.54 -16.85 -6.37
CA SER A 39 9.60 -17.05 -7.81
C SER A 39 11.00 -17.50 -8.19
N LEU A 40 11.06 -18.68 -8.80
CA LEU A 40 12.25 -19.12 -9.53
C LEU A 40 11.94 -18.81 -11.00
N GLU A 41 12.55 -17.79 -11.55
CA GLU A 41 12.46 -17.59 -12.99
C GLU A 41 13.32 -18.62 -13.69
N PHE A 42 12.68 -19.56 -14.36
CA PHE A 42 13.30 -20.54 -15.25
C PHE A 42 13.16 -20.07 -16.69
N GLU A 43 14.09 -19.28 -17.16
CA GLU A 43 14.36 -19.22 -18.59
C GLU A 43 15.72 -19.84 -18.86
N GLY A 44 15.70 -21.03 -19.38
CA GLY A 44 16.73 -21.89 -20.04
C GLY A 44 18.22 -21.62 -19.94
N ARG A 45 18.71 -20.61 -19.26
CA ARG A 45 20.13 -20.25 -19.05
C ARG A 45 20.35 -19.55 -17.72
N TRP A 46 19.77 -20.08 -16.68
CA TRP A 46 19.66 -19.31 -15.50
C TRP A 46 20.67 -19.66 -14.42
N GLU A 47 21.37 -18.65 -13.95
CA GLU A 47 22.19 -18.67 -12.75
C GLU A 47 21.41 -18.01 -11.60
N GLY A 48 20.42 -18.72 -11.12
CA GLY A 48 19.92 -18.75 -9.77
C GLY A 48 19.56 -17.46 -9.03
N GLU A 49 18.80 -16.50 -9.57
CA GLU A 49 18.19 -15.46 -8.74
C GLU A 49 16.78 -15.83 -8.31
N SER A 50 16.60 -16.22 -7.05
CA SER A 50 15.24 -16.34 -6.50
C SER A 50 14.77 -14.99 -6.01
N THR A 51 13.61 -14.54 -6.48
CA THR A 51 12.89 -13.42 -5.87
C THR A 51 11.94 -13.95 -4.82
N ARG A 52 11.90 -13.28 -3.67
CA ARG A 52 10.96 -13.59 -2.60
C ARG A 52 10.10 -12.38 -2.37
N SER A 53 8.79 -12.60 -2.28
CA SER A 53 7.83 -11.52 -2.09
C SER A 53 6.87 -11.87 -0.95
N ALA A 54 6.37 -10.83 -0.29
CA ALA A 54 5.33 -10.95 0.71
C ALA A 54 4.24 -9.92 0.44
N TYR A 55 2.98 -10.37 0.56
CA TYR A 55 1.79 -9.55 0.53
C TYR A 55 1.10 -9.63 1.88
N LEU A 56 0.80 -8.48 2.46
CA LEU A 56 0.04 -8.37 3.69
C LEU A 56 -1.20 -7.54 3.43
N PHE A 57 -2.32 -7.96 4.01
CA PHE A 57 -3.60 -7.27 3.92
C PHE A 57 -4.10 -6.94 5.31
N PHE A 58 -4.43 -5.68 5.55
CA PHE A 58 -4.92 -5.19 6.82
C PHE A 58 -6.27 -4.53 6.65
N HIS A 59 -7.15 -4.75 7.64
CA HIS A 59 -8.44 -4.09 7.74
C HIS A 59 -8.56 -3.35 9.07
N ALA A 60 -9.28 -2.24 9.09
CA ALA A 60 -9.66 -1.60 10.34
C ALA A 60 -10.67 -2.49 11.07
N PRO A 61 -10.55 -2.74 12.40
CA PRO A 61 -11.40 -3.66 13.13
C PRO A 61 -12.90 -3.35 13.06
N GLU A 62 -13.25 -2.08 12.93
CA GLU A 62 -14.62 -1.57 12.80
C GLU A 62 -14.82 -0.84 11.46
N GLY A 63 -13.91 -1.08 10.51
CA GLY A 63 -13.93 -0.44 9.20
C GLY A 63 -14.79 -1.21 8.20
N PRO A 64 -15.20 -0.55 7.12
CA PRO A 64 -15.91 -1.19 6.03
C PRO A 64 -15.00 -2.19 5.29
N ASP A 65 -15.59 -3.25 4.77
CA ASP A 65 -14.87 -4.31 4.03
C ASP A 65 -14.24 -3.84 2.71
N ASP A 66 -14.69 -2.68 2.22
CA ASP A 66 -14.23 -2.05 0.99
C ASP A 66 -12.95 -1.20 1.17
N VAL A 67 -12.39 -1.16 2.37
CA VAL A 67 -11.16 -0.43 2.68
C VAL A 67 -10.12 -1.37 3.27
N SER A 68 -8.94 -1.39 2.68
CA SER A 68 -7.79 -2.15 3.18
C SER A 68 -6.49 -1.35 3.08
N ILE A 69 -5.50 -1.78 3.88
CA ILE A 69 -4.11 -1.42 3.65
C ILE A 69 -3.41 -2.66 3.11
N ASP A 70 -2.92 -2.55 1.89
CA ASP A 70 -2.16 -3.59 1.22
C ASP A 70 -0.68 -3.27 1.29
N VAL A 71 0.12 -4.24 1.70
CA VAL A 71 1.57 -4.12 1.73
C VAL A 71 2.18 -5.12 0.76
N TYR A 72 3.09 -4.65 -0.05
CA TYR A 72 3.90 -5.48 -0.94
C TYR A 72 5.38 -5.28 -0.61
N LEU A 73 6.05 -6.35 -0.28
CA LEU A 73 7.49 -6.38 0.02
C LEU A 73 8.17 -7.35 -0.94
N ASP A 74 9.33 -6.96 -1.43
CA ASP A 74 10.05 -7.75 -2.41
C ASP A 74 11.55 -7.80 -2.08
N GLU A 75 12.12 -9.00 -2.17
CA GLU A 75 13.54 -9.26 -2.01
C GLU A 75 14.10 -9.80 -3.34
N THR A 76 14.94 -9.03 -3.95
CA THR A 76 15.58 -9.37 -5.22
C THR A 76 17.10 -9.31 -5.06
N SER A 77 17.83 -9.75 -6.07
CA SER A 77 19.29 -9.57 -6.14
C SER A 77 19.73 -8.09 -6.07
N ARG A 78 18.82 -7.18 -6.39
CA ARG A 78 19.06 -5.73 -6.31
C ARG A 78 18.79 -5.14 -4.94
N GLY A 79 18.26 -5.95 -4.01
CA GLY A 79 17.94 -5.55 -2.65
C GLY A 79 16.46 -5.65 -2.32
N LEU A 80 16.11 -5.06 -1.19
CA LEU A 80 14.76 -5.03 -0.66
C LEU A 80 14.02 -3.79 -1.14
N THR A 81 12.77 -3.97 -1.51
CA THR A 81 11.83 -2.91 -1.82
C THR A 81 10.52 -3.14 -1.09
N GLY A 82 9.76 -2.09 -0.88
CA GLY A 82 8.46 -2.21 -0.25
C GLY A 82 7.56 -1.04 -0.57
N ASN A 83 6.28 -1.28 -0.50
CA ASN A 83 5.28 -0.23 -0.56
C ASN A 83 4.05 -0.60 0.28
N LEU A 84 3.38 0.44 0.76
CA LEU A 84 2.10 0.36 1.43
C LEU A 84 1.08 1.10 0.56
N ALA A 85 -0.12 0.56 0.45
CA ALA A 85 -1.19 1.19 -0.29
C ALA A 85 -2.48 1.19 0.52
N LEU A 86 -3.12 2.35 0.61
CA LEU A 86 -4.54 2.41 0.97
C LEU A 86 -5.33 2.03 -0.28
N VAL A 87 -6.21 1.05 -0.15
CA VAL A 87 -7.08 0.56 -1.22
C VAL A 87 -8.52 0.81 -0.80
N VAL A 88 -9.27 1.47 -1.66
CA VAL A 88 -10.70 1.73 -1.48
C VAL A 88 -11.44 1.23 -2.71
N ASP A 89 -12.35 0.27 -2.50
CA ASP A 89 -13.22 -0.22 -3.54
C ASP A 89 -14.50 0.62 -3.61
N VAL A 90 -14.87 1.02 -4.79
CA VAL A 90 -16.04 1.85 -5.08
C VAL A 90 -16.95 1.09 -6.02
N VAL A 91 -18.15 0.75 -5.55
CA VAL A 91 -19.13 -0.04 -6.32
C VAL A 91 -19.60 0.70 -7.56
N SER A 92 -19.72 2.03 -7.48
CA SER A 92 -20.05 2.87 -8.62
C SER A 92 -19.38 4.22 -8.50
N LEU A 93 -18.65 4.61 -9.54
CA LEU A 93 -17.97 5.90 -9.59
C LEU A 93 -18.97 7.07 -9.52
N ALA A 94 -20.17 6.89 -10.06
CA ALA A 94 -21.24 7.89 -10.02
C ALA A 94 -21.71 8.23 -8.59
N GLN A 95 -21.51 7.33 -7.61
CA GLN A 95 -21.82 7.60 -6.20
C GLN A 95 -20.92 8.67 -5.59
N LEU A 96 -19.70 8.83 -6.11
CA LEU A 96 -18.77 9.86 -5.67
C LEU A 96 -18.98 11.21 -6.36
N GLY A 97 -19.77 11.27 -7.44
CA GLY A 97 -20.04 12.46 -8.22
C GLY A 97 -19.56 12.38 -9.66
N GLU A 98 -19.43 13.54 -10.32
CA GLU A 98 -18.91 13.61 -11.68
C GLU A 98 -17.46 13.10 -11.76
N PRO A 99 -17.13 12.15 -12.66
CA PRO A 99 -15.84 11.48 -12.69
C PRO A 99 -14.63 12.42 -12.73
N ALA A 100 -14.72 13.50 -13.50
CA ALA A 100 -13.64 14.48 -13.60
C ALA A 100 -13.41 15.25 -12.28
N ALA A 101 -14.50 15.60 -11.58
CA ALA A 101 -14.42 16.24 -10.28
C ALA A 101 -13.85 15.30 -9.22
N VAL A 102 -14.28 14.04 -9.20
CA VAL A 102 -13.77 13.00 -8.30
C VAL A 102 -12.27 12.80 -8.49
N LEU A 103 -11.80 12.67 -9.73
CA LEU A 103 -10.37 12.53 -10.02
C LEU A 103 -9.57 13.75 -9.55
N GLY A 104 -10.13 14.96 -9.69
CA GLY A 104 -9.52 16.18 -9.18
C GLY A 104 -9.36 16.18 -7.67
N VAL A 105 -10.41 15.81 -6.95
CA VAL A 105 -10.40 15.71 -5.48
C VAL A 105 -9.40 14.64 -5.02
N LEU A 106 -9.45 13.44 -5.60
CA LEU A 106 -8.53 12.34 -5.26
C LEU A 106 -7.07 12.73 -5.54
N GLY A 107 -6.81 13.45 -6.63
CA GLY A 107 -5.50 13.99 -6.95
C GLY A 107 -4.98 14.99 -5.91
N CYS A 108 -5.85 15.87 -5.42
CA CYS A 108 -5.52 16.81 -4.34
C CYS A 108 -5.24 16.07 -3.02
N LEU A 109 -6.06 15.10 -2.67
CA LEU A 109 -5.88 14.28 -1.47
C LEU A 109 -4.57 13.48 -1.52
N ALA A 110 -4.28 12.86 -2.66
CA ALA A 110 -3.02 12.14 -2.85
C ALA A 110 -1.81 13.07 -2.66
N LYS A 111 -1.86 14.27 -3.24
CA LYS A 111 -0.79 15.26 -3.10
C LYS A 111 -0.62 15.73 -1.66
N ALA A 112 -1.71 15.93 -0.93
CA ALA A 112 -1.66 16.36 0.47
C ALA A 112 -1.19 15.25 1.42
N ALA A 113 -1.50 14.00 1.11
CA ALA A 113 -1.14 12.85 1.94
C ALA A 113 0.31 12.42 1.77
N VAL A 114 0.91 12.72 0.62
CA VAL A 114 2.28 12.28 0.31
C VAL A 114 3.29 13.16 1.04
N PRO A 115 4.16 12.60 1.88
CA PRO A 115 5.27 13.35 2.46
C PRO A 115 6.16 13.95 1.36
N ALA A 116 6.75 15.11 1.64
CA ALA A 116 7.65 15.78 0.70
C ALA A 116 8.77 14.80 0.27
N GLY A 117 8.98 14.67 -1.04
CA GLY A 117 9.99 13.78 -1.62
C GLY A 117 9.53 12.39 -2.02
N HIS A 118 8.28 12.02 -1.75
CA HIS A 118 7.70 10.80 -2.29
C HIS A 118 6.99 11.08 -3.61
N ALA A 119 7.34 10.30 -4.64
CA ALA A 119 6.54 10.27 -5.87
C ALA A 119 5.18 9.65 -5.52
N SER A 120 4.13 10.43 -5.69
CA SER A 120 2.79 9.96 -5.44
C SER A 120 2.32 9.05 -6.54
N PRO A 121 1.93 7.85 -6.31
CA PRO A 121 1.02 7.23 -7.22
C PRO A 121 -0.37 7.06 -6.62
N LEU A 122 -1.24 7.97 -7.00
CA LEU A 122 -2.64 7.65 -7.09
C LEU A 122 -2.83 6.73 -8.30
N THR A 123 -3.33 5.54 -8.07
CA THR A 123 -3.75 4.63 -9.13
C THR A 123 -5.25 4.47 -9.06
N LEU A 124 -5.91 4.63 -10.19
CA LEU A 124 -7.33 4.38 -10.35
C LEU A 124 -7.51 3.27 -11.37
N ARG A 125 -8.16 2.18 -10.97
CA ARG A 125 -8.60 1.12 -11.86
C ARG A 125 -10.10 1.20 -12.03
N LEU A 126 -10.56 1.21 -13.26
CA LEU A 126 -11.98 1.16 -13.58
C LEU A 126 -12.30 -0.18 -14.21
N ARG A 127 -13.38 -0.81 -13.75
CA ARG A 127 -13.97 -1.97 -14.37
C ARG A 127 -15.38 -1.64 -14.82
N LEU A 128 -15.58 -1.65 -16.13
CA LEU A 128 -16.91 -1.49 -16.70
C LEU A 128 -17.67 -2.82 -16.55
N PRO A 129 -18.93 -2.78 -16.12
CA PRO A 129 -19.79 -3.96 -16.19
C PRO A 129 -19.89 -4.48 -17.62
N ASP A 130 -20.01 -5.80 -17.76
CA ASP A 130 -20.09 -6.43 -19.06
C ASP A 130 -21.18 -5.81 -19.94
N GLY A 131 -20.78 -5.38 -21.14
CA GLY A 131 -21.66 -4.73 -22.11
C GLY A 131 -21.95 -3.24 -21.87
N SER A 132 -21.48 -2.68 -20.77
CA SER A 132 -21.60 -1.24 -20.50
C SER A 132 -20.50 -0.45 -21.21
N LYS A 133 -20.88 0.74 -21.72
CA LYS A 133 -19.94 1.75 -22.22
C LYS A 133 -19.98 3.02 -21.37
N ASP A 134 -20.76 3.02 -20.31
CA ASP A 134 -20.94 4.17 -19.44
C ASP A 134 -19.93 4.16 -18.29
N PRO A 135 -18.97 5.09 -18.27
CA PRO A 135 -17.99 5.19 -17.19
C PRO A 135 -18.59 5.51 -15.83
N ALA A 136 -19.79 6.12 -15.79
CA ALA A 136 -20.44 6.47 -14.52
C ALA A 136 -20.86 5.24 -13.72
N GLY A 137 -21.17 4.12 -14.40
CA GLY A 137 -21.49 2.85 -13.76
C GLY A 137 -20.29 1.95 -13.48
N ALA A 138 -19.07 2.44 -13.70
CA ALA A 138 -17.88 1.64 -13.49
C ALA A 138 -17.62 1.39 -12.00
N GLU A 139 -17.25 0.16 -11.68
CA GLU A 139 -16.59 -0.15 -10.41
C GLU A 139 -15.18 0.46 -10.43
N ALA A 140 -14.76 1.06 -9.33
CA ALA A 140 -13.47 1.69 -9.21
C ALA A 140 -12.67 1.13 -8.04
N GLU A 141 -11.42 0.79 -8.26
CA GLU A 141 -10.44 0.59 -7.20
C GLU A 141 -9.54 1.83 -7.14
N VAL A 142 -9.57 2.53 -6.03
CA VAL A 142 -8.72 3.69 -5.77
C VAL A 142 -7.58 3.25 -4.86
N ARG A 143 -6.35 3.48 -5.30
CA ARG A 143 -5.16 3.05 -4.57
C ARG A 143 -4.21 4.23 -4.35
N PHE A 144 -3.92 4.52 -3.09
CA PHE A 144 -2.91 5.51 -2.68
C PHE A 144 -1.67 4.77 -2.20
N LYS A 145 -0.61 4.81 -2.97
CA LYS A 145 0.58 3.98 -2.76
C LYS A 145 1.76 4.81 -2.27
N LEU A 146 2.36 4.42 -1.17
CA LEU A 146 3.59 5.00 -0.64
C LEU A 146 4.73 3.97 -0.70
N HIS A 147 5.86 4.38 -1.25
CA HIS A 147 7.06 3.55 -1.29
C HIS A 147 7.87 3.65 0.00
N LEU A 148 8.46 2.54 0.42
CA LEU A 148 9.55 2.53 1.39
C LEU A 148 10.87 2.77 0.64
N PRO A 149 11.54 3.91 0.86
CA PRO A 149 12.81 4.19 0.19
C PRO A 149 13.88 3.17 0.59
N SER A 150 14.69 2.72 -0.35
CA SER A 150 15.77 1.76 -0.09
C SER A 150 16.73 2.25 1.00
N GLN A 151 16.99 3.56 1.05
CA GLN A 151 17.81 4.17 2.11
C GLN A 151 17.19 4.02 3.50
N SER A 152 15.88 4.08 3.60
CA SER A 152 15.17 3.89 4.87
C SER A 152 15.15 2.44 5.32
N ILE A 153 15.06 1.51 4.39
CA ILE A 153 15.21 0.07 4.67
C ILE A 153 16.64 -0.21 5.17
N ALA A 154 17.64 0.36 4.52
CA ALA A 154 19.04 0.24 4.92
C ALA A 154 19.35 0.90 6.27
N ALA A 155 18.56 1.90 6.68
CA ALA A 155 18.70 2.55 7.99
C ALA A 155 18.20 1.70 9.16
N GLY A 156 17.44 0.62 8.88
CA GLY A 156 17.04 -0.38 9.86
C GLY A 156 15.57 -0.34 10.26
N SER A 157 15.21 -1.26 11.15
CA SER A 157 13.82 -1.52 11.53
C SER A 157 13.12 -0.32 12.19
N GLY A 158 13.82 0.50 12.92
CA GLY A 158 13.27 1.71 13.54
C GLY A 158 12.80 2.73 12.52
N GLU A 159 13.57 2.97 11.46
CA GLU A 159 13.22 3.89 10.40
C GLU A 159 12.06 3.34 9.55
N VAL A 160 12.08 2.04 9.24
CA VAL A 160 10.96 1.40 8.51
C VAL A 160 9.66 1.50 9.29
N ARG A 161 9.68 1.23 10.60
CA ARG A 161 8.49 1.38 11.45
C ARG A 161 7.98 2.83 11.47
N ARG A 162 8.88 3.79 11.62
CA ARG A 162 8.52 5.21 11.60
C ARG A 162 7.82 5.62 10.30
N LEU A 163 8.34 5.17 9.16
CA LEU A 163 7.74 5.45 7.85
C LEU A 163 6.41 4.73 7.65
N ALA A 164 6.30 3.48 8.07
CA ALA A 164 5.06 2.73 7.97
C ALA A 164 3.95 3.35 8.83
N VAL A 165 4.25 3.77 10.07
CA VAL A 165 3.31 4.52 10.90
C VAL A 165 2.89 5.82 10.23
N ALA A 166 3.83 6.60 9.69
CA ALA A 166 3.52 7.84 8.98
C ALA A 166 2.65 7.61 7.74
N ALA A 167 2.86 6.49 7.03
CA ALA A 167 2.01 6.09 5.91
C ALA A 167 0.58 5.79 6.35
N VAL A 168 0.40 5.02 7.43
CA VAL A 168 -0.93 4.72 7.99
C VAL A 168 -1.64 6.00 8.43
N GLU A 169 -0.96 6.90 9.11
CA GLU A 169 -1.52 8.21 9.50
C GLU A 169 -1.96 9.04 8.29
N ALA A 170 -1.18 8.99 7.19
CA ALA A 170 -1.57 9.65 5.94
C ALA A 170 -2.82 9.02 5.34
N PHE A 171 -2.94 7.69 5.34
CA PHE A 171 -4.11 6.97 4.86
C PHE A 171 -5.35 7.27 5.71
N GLU A 172 -5.22 7.34 7.01
CA GLU A 172 -6.32 7.72 7.92
C GLU A 172 -6.80 9.15 7.67
N ARG A 173 -5.90 10.08 7.38
CA ARG A 173 -6.28 11.45 6.98
C ARG A 173 -7.05 11.47 5.66
N ILE A 174 -6.69 10.63 4.69
CA ILE A 174 -7.43 10.48 3.43
C ILE A 174 -8.84 9.96 3.72
N LEU A 175 -8.95 8.91 4.52
CA LEU A 175 -10.24 8.31 4.89
C LEU A 175 -11.14 9.27 5.68
N ALA A 176 -10.57 10.16 6.47
CA ALA A 176 -11.30 11.17 7.22
C ALA A 176 -11.78 12.35 6.37
N SER A 177 -11.39 12.44 5.08
CA SER A 177 -11.86 13.51 4.20
C SER A 177 -13.35 13.37 3.90
N ALA A 178 -14.03 14.51 3.71
CA ALA A 178 -15.48 14.53 3.53
C ALA A 178 -15.95 13.72 2.31
N GLU A 179 -15.19 13.70 1.25
CA GLU A 179 -15.50 13.00 0.01
C GLU A 179 -15.49 11.48 0.15
N LEU A 180 -14.53 10.95 0.93
CA LEU A 180 -14.44 9.50 1.17
C LEU A 180 -15.29 9.05 2.34
N THR A 181 -15.52 9.89 3.35
CA THR A 181 -16.41 9.57 4.48
C THR A 181 -17.89 9.68 4.10
N GLY A 182 -18.25 10.56 3.15
CA GLY A 182 -19.61 10.61 2.59
C GLY A 182 -20.04 9.30 1.91
N TYR A 183 -19.08 8.57 1.35
CA TYR A 183 -19.31 7.24 0.79
C TYR A 183 -19.66 6.19 1.84
N ARG A 184 -19.12 6.30 3.06
CA ARG A 184 -19.41 5.38 4.17
C ARG A 184 -20.78 5.57 4.81
N ALA A 185 -21.37 6.75 4.67
CA ALA A 185 -22.65 7.08 5.27
C ALA A 185 -23.86 6.68 4.41
N ALA A 186 -23.65 6.10 3.25
CA ALA A 186 -24.68 5.69 2.32
C ALA A 186 -25.10 4.21 2.44
N ASP A 187 -24.50 3.46 3.41
CA ASP A 187 -24.89 2.07 3.71
C ASP A 187 -26.03 2.03 4.78
#